data_10ae9f4d7b711b99d6f41cdfba23f3cb
#
_entry.id   10ae9f4d7b711b99d6f41cdfba23f3cb
#
_cell.length_a   1.000
_cell.length_b   1.000
_cell.length_c   1.000
_cell.angle_alpha   90.00
_cell.angle_beta   90.00
_cell.angle_gamma   90.00
#
_symmetry.space_group_name_H-M   'P 1'
#
loop_
_entity.id
_entity.type
_entity.pdbx_description
1 polymer ?
#
loop_
_entity_poly.entity_id
_entity_poly.type
_entity_poly.pdbx_seq_one_letter_code
_entity_poly.pdbx_strand_id
1 'polypeptide(L)'
;MILKVLEHQKIHIRKNRDLNKLQISYSDAEIIKAVDQKNGFIFKWGNDYVIPQQWVGLISCNDFSIEILPKISDINEVEKSCEILYKMLEVVYDVPIKNGVNAKAKLIQNGLIEIFITNYIEYVKKYIQSGPILDYKKNIKNLKAVKGNIIFSAQINHNAINLTKFMCKYSKMDLNNKYNQIIKLTLIKMKNLSRNNIN
;
A
#
# COMPACT_ATOMS: atom_id res chain seq x y z
N MET A 1 15.67 -2.87 -6.26
CA MET A 1 16.75 -3.48 -5.45
C MET A 1 16.56 -3.07 -4.00
N ILE A 2 16.82 -3.97 -3.01
CA ILE A 2 16.62 -3.65 -1.58
C ILE A 2 17.95 -3.75 -0.87
N LEU A 3 18.33 -2.68 -0.16
CA LEU A 3 19.42 -2.68 0.79
C LEU A 3 18.87 -3.03 2.17
N LYS A 4 19.23 -4.18 2.71
CA LYS A 4 18.86 -4.58 4.08
C LYS A 4 19.97 -4.21 5.04
N VAL A 5 19.63 -3.55 6.12
CA VAL A 5 20.56 -3.06 7.12
C VAL A 5 19.95 -3.21 8.51
N LEU A 6 20.76 -3.53 9.49
CA LEU A 6 20.36 -3.57 10.89
C LEU A 6 20.42 -2.18 11.51
N GLU A 7 19.63 -1.95 12.57
CA GLU A 7 19.80 -0.78 13.43
C GLU A 7 21.27 -0.68 13.88
N HIS A 8 21.77 0.54 13.94
CA HIS A 8 23.15 0.89 14.31
C HIS A 8 24.24 0.34 13.38
N GLN A 9 23.90 -0.26 12.24
CA GLN A 9 24.87 -0.69 11.24
C GLN A 9 25.26 0.47 10.31
N LYS A 10 26.55 0.60 10.03
CA LYS A 10 27.08 1.66 9.15
C LYS A 10 26.77 1.37 7.69
N ILE A 11 26.23 2.39 6.99
CA ILE A 11 26.12 2.42 5.53
C ILE A 11 27.14 3.43 5.05
N HIS A 12 28.07 3.02 4.20
CA HIS A 12 29.13 3.91 3.68
C HIS A 12 28.62 4.75 2.50
N ILE A 13 29.04 6.02 2.48
CA ILE A 13 28.77 6.93 1.35
C ILE A 13 30.01 6.94 0.47
N ARG A 14 29.86 6.55 -0.79
CA ARG A 14 30.96 6.45 -1.77
C ARG A 14 30.53 7.05 -3.12
N LYS A 15 31.47 7.20 -4.05
CA LYS A 15 31.20 7.68 -5.40
C LYS A 15 30.23 6.76 -6.15
N ASN A 16 30.42 5.45 -6.01
CA ASN A 16 29.60 4.43 -6.65
C ASN A 16 28.79 3.65 -5.62
N ARG A 17 27.56 3.30 -6.01
CA ARG A 17 26.67 2.44 -5.21
C ARG A 17 27.10 0.98 -5.30
N ASP A 18 27.23 0.32 -4.16
CA ASP A 18 27.38 -1.13 -4.05
C ASP A 18 26.56 -1.63 -2.84
N LEU A 19 25.34 -2.07 -3.10
CA LEU A 19 24.42 -2.46 -2.03
C LEU A 19 24.88 -3.74 -1.30
N ASN A 20 25.67 -4.60 -1.94
CA ASN A 20 26.21 -5.80 -1.30
C ASN A 20 27.26 -5.45 -0.23
N LYS A 21 27.96 -4.32 -0.40
CA LYS A 21 28.96 -3.80 0.55
C LYS A 21 28.41 -2.71 1.47
N LEU A 22 27.08 -2.56 1.55
CA LEU A 22 26.42 -1.48 2.30
C LEU A 22 26.96 -0.09 1.91
N GLN A 23 27.08 0.17 0.60
CA GLN A 23 27.56 1.43 0.06
C GLN A 23 26.47 2.09 -0.80
N ILE A 24 26.23 3.37 -0.52
CA ILE A 24 25.31 4.24 -1.27
C ILE A 24 26.09 5.36 -1.96
N SER A 25 25.52 5.92 -3.02
CA SER A 25 26.13 7.06 -3.71
C SER A 25 25.87 8.38 -2.96
N TYR A 26 26.60 9.43 -3.29
CA TYR A 26 26.35 10.77 -2.75
C TYR A 26 24.94 11.28 -3.07
N SER A 27 24.45 11.02 -4.29
CA SER A 27 23.09 11.38 -4.69
C SER A 27 22.02 10.63 -3.90
N ASP A 28 22.26 9.34 -3.57
CA ASP A 28 21.37 8.58 -2.71
C ASP A 28 21.34 9.14 -1.29
N ALA A 29 22.51 9.52 -0.78
CA ALA A 29 22.63 10.11 0.55
C ALA A 29 21.85 11.43 0.69
N GLU A 30 21.82 12.28 -0.35
CA GLU A 30 21.01 13.50 -0.36
C GLU A 30 19.51 13.20 -0.29
N ILE A 31 19.04 12.19 -1.05
CA ILE A 31 17.64 11.76 -1.00
C ILE A 31 17.28 11.25 0.40
N ILE A 32 18.13 10.40 0.97
CA ILE A 32 17.92 9.86 2.32
C ILE A 32 17.92 10.98 3.36
N LYS A 33 18.79 11.99 3.21
CA LYS A 33 18.86 13.15 4.11
C LYS A 33 17.58 13.98 4.06
N ALA A 34 17.01 14.18 2.89
CA ALA A 34 15.73 14.87 2.73
C ALA A 34 14.57 14.10 3.39
N VAL A 35 14.57 12.77 3.26
CA VAL A 35 13.58 11.89 3.93
C VAL A 35 13.77 11.91 5.44
N ASP A 36 15.01 11.88 5.89
CA ASP A 36 15.37 11.91 7.32
C ASP A 36 14.89 13.19 8.01
N GLN A 37 15.13 14.33 7.41
CA GLN A 37 14.66 15.64 7.92
C GLN A 37 13.12 15.70 8.03
N LYS A 38 12.42 15.06 7.10
CA LYS A 38 10.96 15.04 7.08
C LYS A 38 10.36 14.11 8.15
N ASN A 39 11.06 13.03 8.50
CA ASN A 39 10.54 11.97 9.38
C ASN A 39 11.13 11.99 10.80
N GLY A 40 11.91 13.01 11.18
CA GLY A 40 12.35 13.22 12.56
C GLY A 40 13.65 12.51 12.94
N PHE A 41 14.66 12.55 12.07
CA PHE A 41 16.03 12.12 12.36
C PHE A 41 16.17 10.62 12.65
N ILE A 42 15.84 9.82 11.66
CA ILE A 42 15.99 8.36 11.66
C ILE A 42 17.48 7.96 11.69
N PHE A 43 18.35 8.80 11.12
CA PHE A 43 19.76 8.50 10.92
C PHE A 43 20.70 9.43 11.69
N LYS A 44 21.82 8.86 12.13
CA LYS A 44 22.99 9.62 12.56
C LYS A 44 23.98 9.74 11.40
N TRP A 45 24.31 10.97 11.02
CA TRP A 45 25.17 11.30 9.90
C TRP A 45 26.62 11.48 10.34
N GLY A 46 27.55 10.84 9.64
CA GLY A 46 28.99 11.08 9.72
C GLY A 46 29.53 11.72 8.43
N ASN A 47 30.85 11.86 8.31
CA ASN A 47 31.45 12.48 7.12
C ASN A 47 31.29 11.63 5.85
N ASP A 48 31.42 10.32 5.95
CA ASP A 48 31.40 9.37 4.83
C ASP A 48 30.54 8.13 5.11
N TYR A 49 29.64 8.22 6.09
CA TYR A 49 28.73 7.15 6.46
C TYR A 49 27.44 7.69 7.08
N VAL A 50 26.44 6.85 7.08
CA VAL A 50 25.15 7.07 7.75
C VAL A 50 24.78 5.84 8.57
N ILE A 51 24.22 6.03 9.76
CA ILE A 51 23.86 4.96 10.69
C ILE A 51 22.37 5.09 11.03
N PRO A 52 21.52 4.08 10.69
CA PRO A 52 20.15 4.03 11.20
C PRO A 52 20.16 3.99 12.74
N GLN A 53 19.28 4.75 13.35
CA GLN A 53 19.09 4.74 14.80
C GLN A 53 18.01 3.72 15.19
N GLN A 54 17.32 3.93 16.30
CA GLN A 54 16.23 3.10 16.81
C GLN A 54 14.96 3.26 15.94
N TRP A 55 15.04 2.79 14.70
CA TRP A 55 13.94 2.88 13.75
C TRP A 55 13.93 1.65 12.83
N VAL A 56 12.78 1.02 12.72
CA VAL A 56 12.54 -0.16 11.87
C VAL A 56 11.52 0.20 10.81
N GLY A 57 11.82 -0.13 9.56
CA GLY A 57 10.90 0.15 8.46
C GLY A 57 11.57 0.19 7.10
N LEU A 58 10.86 0.78 6.12
CA LEU A 58 11.28 0.87 4.73
C LEU A 58 11.38 2.33 4.29
N ILE A 59 12.52 2.69 3.70
CA ILE A 59 12.72 3.98 3.05
C ILE A 59 12.88 3.73 1.56
N SER A 60 12.00 4.33 0.75
CA SER A 60 12.08 4.23 -0.70
C SER A 60 12.94 5.36 -1.25
N CYS A 61 13.97 4.99 -2.00
CA CYS A 61 14.77 5.88 -2.85
C CYS A 61 14.32 5.70 -4.31
N ASN A 62 14.90 6.47 -5.25
CA ASN A 62 14.46 6.42 -6.65
C ASN A 62 14.54 5.01 -7.26
N ASP A 63 15.70 4.35 -7.18
CA ASP A 63 15.97 3.07 -7.84
C ASP A 63 16.09 1.89 -6.88
N PHE A 64 16.10 2.13 -5.59
CA PHE A 64 16.22 1.09 -4.57
C PHE A 64 15.46 1.50 -3.31
N SER A 65 15.37 0.58 -2.35
CA SER A 65 14.80 0.86 -1.03
C SER A 65 15.75 0.37 0.05
N ILE A 66 15.76 1.05 1.18
CA ILE A 66 16.49 0.65 2.38
C ILE A 66 15.49 0.03 3.34
N GLU A 67 15.68 -1.21 3.70
CA GLU A 67 14.91 -1.90 4.74
C GLU A 67 15.77 -1.96 6.01
N ILE A 68 15.35 -1.20 7.01
CA ILE A 68 16.02 -1.16 8.32
C ILE A 68 15.34 -2.18 9.22
N LEU A 69 16.11 -3.12 9.71
CA LEU A 69 15.66 -4.25 10.52
C LEU A 69 16.09 -4.07 11.97
N PRO A 70 15.32 -4.59 12.94
CA PRO A 70 15.68 -4.49 14.35
C PRO A 70 16.96 -5.28 14.62
N LYS A 71 17.84 -4.73 15.45
CA LYS A 71 18.96 -5.45 16.01
C LYS A 71 18.47 -6.26 17.21
N ILE A 72 18.25 -7.55 17.00
CA ILE A 72 17.75 -8.45 18.03
C ILE A 72 18.94 -9.19 18.63
N SER A 73 19.38 -8.75 19.83
CA SER A 73 20.50 -9.30 20.61
C SER A 73 21.79 -9.59 19.80
N ASP A 74 22.52 -10.63 20.10
CA ASP A 74 23.84 -10.93 19.51
C ASP A 74 23.83 -11.48 18.06
N ILE A 75 22.65 -11.49 17.44
CA ILE A 75 22.48 -12.01 16.08
C ILE A 75 22.72 -10.88 15.08
N ASN A 76 23.94 -10.82 14.55
CA ASN A 76 24.29 -9.92 13.44
C ASN A 76 23.80 -10.44 12.06
N GLU A 77 22.88 -11.40 12.04
CA GLU A 77 22.37 -12.02 10.82
C GLU A 77 21.07 -11.33 10.37
N VAL A 78 21.14 -10.65 9.25
CA VAL A 78 20.03 -9.95 8.62
C VAL A 78 18.84 -10.88 8.39
N GLU A 79 19.07 -12.13 7.98
CA GLU A 79 18.02 -13.11 7.69
C GLU A 79 17.23 -13.50 8.94
N LYS A 80 17.91 -13.76 10.05
CA LYS A 80 17.23 -14.08 11.32
C LYS A 80 16.46 -12.89 11.88
N SER A 81 17.01 -11.68 11.77
CA SER A 81 16.31 -10.46 12.18
C SER A 81 15.05 -10.23 11.35
N CYS A 82 15.08 -10.50 10.04
CA CYS A 82 13.92 -10.51 9.17
C CYS A 82 12.86 -11.51 9.64
N GLU A 83 13.25 -12.76 9.89
CA GLU A 83 12.33 -13.81 10.32
C GLU A 83 11.62 -13.47 11.64
N ILE A 84 12.34 -12.93 12.60
CA ILE A 84 11.80 -12.54 13.89
C ILE A 84 10.84 -11.35 13.72
N LEU A 85 11.23 -10.33 12.96
CA LEU A 85 10.35 -9.19 12.65
C LEU A 85 9.05 -9.66 12.00
N TYR A 86 9.13 -10.57 11.05
CA TYR A 86 7.93 -11.09 10.36
C TYR A 86 7.03 -11.89 11.30
N LYS A 87 7.59 -12.70 12.21
CA LYS A 87 6.81 -13.38 13.24
C LYS A 87 6.13 -12.39 14.20
N MET A 88 6.82 -11.32 14.58
CA MET A 88 6.21 -10.27 15.40
C MET A 88 5.04 -9.60 14.67
N LEU A 89 5.20 -9.27 13.40
CA LEU A 89 4.12 -8.68 12.59
C LEU A 89 2.95 -9.64 12.38
N GLU A 90 3.21 -10.94 12.21
CA GLU A 90 2.17 -11.97 12.12
C GLU A 90 1.29 -11.98 13.37
N VAL A 91 1.92 -11.95 14.56
CA VAL A 91 1.20 -11.96 15.84
C VAL A 91 0.45 -10.65 16.08
N VAL A 92 1.07 -9.50 15.79
CA VAL A 92 0.47 -8.18 16.11
C VAL A 92 -0.67 -7.82 15.16
N TYR A 93 -0.55 -8.15 13.89
CA TYR A 93 -1.52 -7.74 12.86
C TYR A 93 -2.41 -8.88 12.38
N ASP A 94 -2.31 -10.08 12.97
CA ASP A 94 -3.04 -11.29 12.54
C ASP A 94 -2.89 -11.53 11.01
N VAL A 95 -1.68 -11.29 10.52
CA VAL A 95 -1.33 -11.39 9.11
C VAL A 95 -0.78 -12.79 8.85
N PRO A 96 -1.52 -13.70 8.20
CA PRO A 96 -1.03 -15.04 7.96
C PRO A 96 0.14 -15.02 6.97
N ILE A 97 1.33 -15.21 7.49
CA ILE A 97 2.52 -15.44 6.66
C ILE A 97 2.50 -16.91 6.27
N LYS A 98 2.26 -17.19 4.98
CA LYS A 98 2.20 -18.58 4.49
C LYS A 98 3.48 -19.35 4.87
N ASN A 99 3.32 -20.32 5.76
CA ASN A 99 4.40 -21.15 6.31
C ASN A 99 4.87 -22.23 5.32
N GLY A 100 5.60 -21.82 4.27
CA GLY A 100 6.31 -22.74 3.40
C GLY A 100 7.80 -22.36 3.32
N VAL A 101 8.70 -23.33 3.29
CA VAL A 101 10.15 -23.08 3.17
C VAL A 101 10.44 -22.16 1.98
N ASN A 102 9.78 -22.37 0.84
CA ASN A 102 9.89 -21.53 -0.34
C ASN A 102 9.22 -20.14 -0.19
N ALA A 103 8.18 -20.03 0.67
CA ALA A 103 7.54 -18.75 0.95
C ALA A 103 8.40 -17.87 1.84
N LYS A 104 9.06 -18.43 2.85
CA LYS A 104 10.00 -17.71 3.72
C LYS A 104 11.18 -17.14 2.94
N ALA A 105 11.80 -17.93 2.06
CA ALA A 105 12.91 -17.48 1.23
C ALA A 105 12.49 -16.32 0.30
N LYS A 106 11.29 -16.40 -0.32
CA LYS A 106 10.72 -15.31 -1.14
C LYS A 106 10.40 -14.07 -0.31
N LEU A 107 9.92 -14.22 0.92
CA LEU A 107 9.63 -13.10 1.81
C LEU A 107 10.90 -12.35 2.20
N ILE A 108 11.98 -13.09 2.50
CA ILE A 108 13.28 -12.48 2.82
C ILE A 108 13.84 -11.73 1.59
N GLN A 109 13.63 -12.24 0.38
CA GLN A 109 14.09 -11.58 -0.85
C GLN A 109 13.24 -10.37 -1.25
N ASN A 110 11.92 -10.44 -1.09
CA ASN A 110 10.99 -9.44 -1.61
C ASN A 110 10.80 -8.22 -0.69
N GLY A 111 11.18 -8.34 0.59
CA GLY A 111 11.07 -7.25 1.56
C GLY A 111 9.67 -7.06 2.16
N LEU A 112 9.64 -6.24 3.19
CA LEU A 112 8.47 -6.01 4.06
C LEU A 112 7.23 -5.53 3.29
N ILE A 113 7.42 -4.69 2.28
CA ILE A 113 6.32 -4.10 1.51
C ILE A 113 5.50 -5.16 0.75
N GLU A 114 6.17 -6.20 0.20
CA GLU A 114 5.49 -7.25 -0.56
C GLU A 114 4.61 -8.13 0.32
N ILE A 115 4.95 -8.27 1.60
CA ILE A 115 4.11 -8.99 2.57
C ILE A 115 2.79 -8.22 2.75
N PHE A 116 2.86 -6.93 3.00
CA PHE A 116 1.67 -6.10 3.16
C PHE A 116 0.82 -6.08 1.90
N ILE A 117 1.44 -5.99 0.71
CA ILE A 117 0.74 -6.03 -0.58
C ILE A 117 0.01 -7.36 -0.75
N THR A 118 0.69 -8.49 -0.52
CA THR A 118 0.11 -9.83 -0.67
C THR A 118 -1.09 -10.02 0.26
N ASN A 119 -0.96 -9.64 1.53
CA ASN A 119 -2.04 -9.73 2.49
C ASN A 119 -3.22 -8.84 2.12
N TYR A 120 -2.96 -7.60 1.73
CA TYR A 120 -4.02 -6.70 1.28
C TYR A 120 -4.78 -7.27 0.08
N ILE A 121 -4.09 -7.87 -0.88
CA ILE A 121 -4.72 -8.53 -2.03
C ILE A 121 -5.62 -9.69 -1.56
N GLU A 122 -5.18 -10.48 -0.58
CA GLU A 122 -6.01 -11.58 -0.05
C GLU A 122 -7.26 -11.05 0.67
N TYR A 123 -7.14 -9.96 1.45
CA TYR A 123 -8.31 -9.31 2.06
C TYR A 123 -9.27 -8.76 1.01
N VAL A 124 -8.77 -8.12 -0.04
CA VAL A 124 -9.61 -7.61 -1.13
C VAL A 124 -10.29 -8.75 -1.90
N LYS A 125 -9.61 -9.88 -2.13
CA LYS A 125 -10.23 -11.08 -2.73
C LYS A 125 -11.39 -11.59 -1.88
N LYS A 126 -11.19 -11.74 -0.57
CA LYS A 126 -12.26 -12.15 0.37
C LYS A 126 -13.42 -11.16 0.36
N TYR A 127 -13.12 -9.85 0.36
CA TYR A 127 -14.13 -8.80 0.29
C TYR A 127 -14.98 -8.89 -1.00
N ILE A 128 -14.34 -9.12 -2.16
CA ILE A 128 -15.06 -9.29 -3.43
C ILE A 128 -15.92 -10.55 -3.40
N GLN A 129 -15.41 -11.65 -2.84
CA GLN A 129 -16.15 -12.92 -2.75
C GLN A 129 -17.35 -12.84 -1.79
N SER A 130 -17.26 -12.08 -0.70
CA SER A 130 -18.36 -11.86 0.24
C SER A 130 -19.42 -10.88 -0.28
N GLY A 131 -19.19 -10.25 -1.42
CA GLY A 131 -20.03 -9.20 -2.00
C GLY A 131 -19.57 -7.82 -1.58
N PRO A 132 -19.18 -6.96 -2.53
CA PRO A 132 -18.73 -5.62 -2.24
C PRO A 132 -19.86 -4.74 -1.70
N ILE A 133 -19.49 -3.74 -0.90
CA ILE A 133 -20.46 -2.77 -0.36
C ILE A 133 -21.15 -2.03 -1.50
N LEU A 134 -22.48 -2.05 -1.48
CA LEU A 134 -23.35 -1.31 -2.38
C LEU A 134 -23.90 -0.08 -1.67
N ASP A 135 -23.96 1.03 -2.37
CA ASP A 135 -24.58 2.25 -1.88
C ASP A 135 -25.82 2.59 -2.71
N TYR A 136 -26.83 3.16 -2.05
CA TYR A 136 -28.06 3.55 -2.73
C TYR A 136 -27.99 5.00 -3.19
N LYS A 137 -27.85 5.22 -4.49
CA LYS A 137 -27.91 6.57 -5.08
C LYS A 137 -29.33 6.91 -5.54
N LYS A 138 -29.83 8.04 -5.06
CA LYS A 138 -31.09 8.61 -5.53
C LYS A 138 -30.88 9.18 -6.93
N ASN A 139 -31.70 8.73 -7.87
CA ASN A 139 -31.71 9.20 -9.25
C ASN A 139 -33.07 9.84 -9.58
N ILE A 140 -33.05 10.94 -10.32
CA ILE A 140 -34.22 11.58 -10.91
C ILE A 140 -34.01 11.53 -12.41
N LYS A 141 -34.84 10.79 -13.11
CA LYS A 141 -34.75 10.64 -14.57
C LYS A 141 -36.15 10.59 -15.22
N ASN A 142 -36.17 11.06 -16.46
CA ASN A 142 -37.37 10.95 -17.31
C ASN A 142 -37.36 9.60 -18.04
N LEU A 143 -38.22 8.67 -17.66
CA LEU A 143 -38.24 7.28 -18.10
C LEU A 143 -39.50 6.95 -18.87
N LYS A 144 -39.46 5.98 -19.80
CA LYS A 144 -40.62 5.49 -20.55
C LYS A 144 -41.58 4.62 -19.70
N ALA A 145 -41.10 4.11 -18.56
CA ALA A 145 -41.88 3.33 -17.61
C ALA A 145 -41.69 3.89 -16.21
N VAL A 146 -42.72 3.78 -15.37
CA VAL A 146 -42.65 4.24 -13.98
C VAL A 146 -41.68 3.39 -13.18
N LYS A 147 -40.75 4.04 -12.48
CA LYS A 147 -39.81 3.42 -11.58
C LYS A 147 -39.66 4.24 -10.29
N GLY A 148 -40.01 3.65 -9.17
CA GLY A 148 -40.06 4.36 -7.90
C GLY A 148 -41.20 5.37 -7.83
N ASN A 149 -40.97 6.58 -7.34
CA ASN A 149 -41.99 7.60 -7.14
C ASN A 149 -41.99 8.62 -8.29
N ILE A 150 -43.18 9.00 -8.78
CA ILE A 150 -43.31 10.07 -9.75
C ILE A 150 -43.22 11.42 -9.02
N ILE A 151 -42.40 12.32 -9.56
CA ILE A 151 -42.32 13.71 -9.09
C ILE A 151 -43.31 14.54 -9.88
N PHE A 152 -44.55 14.73 -9.35
CA PHE A 152 -45.64 15.39 -10.05
C PHE A 152 -45.32 16.81 -10.52
N SER A 153 -44.64 17.63 -9.71
CA SER A 153 -44.21 18.97 -10.11
C SER A 153 -43.28 18.96 -11.33
N ALA A 154 -42.31 18.04 -11.36
CA ALA A 154 -41.41 17.89 -12.49
C ALA A 154 -42.14 17.24 -13.71
N GLN A 155 -43.06 16.33 -13.46
CA GLN A 155 -43.89 15.72 -14.51
C GLN A 155 -44.68 16.77 -15.27
N ILE A 156 -45.38 17.67 -14.58
CA ILE A 156 -46.13 18.75 -15.18
C ILE A 156 -45.22 19.68 -15.98
N ASN A 157 -44.11 20.07 -15.43
CA ASN A 157 -43.18 21.02 -16.07
C ASN A 157 -42.49 20.44 -17.32
N HIS A 158 -42.12 19.15 -17.31
CA HIS A 158 -41.31 18.55 -18.37
C HIS A 158 -42.10 17.69 -19.35
N ASN A 159 -43.23 17.12 -18.94
CA ASN A 159 -43.96 16.14 -19.72
C ASN A 159 -45.44 16.54 -19.94
N ALA A 160 -45.82 17.82 -19.73
CA ALA A 160 -47.17 18.30 -19.94
C ALA A 160 -47.70 18.02 -21.36
N ILE A 161 -46.83 18.09 -22.37
CA ILE A 161 -47.14 17.83 -23.78
C ILE A 161 -46.82 16.37 -24.16
N ASN A 162 -45.76 15.78 -23.56
CA ASN A 162 -45.33 14.43 -23.90
C ASN A 162 -45.66 13.43 -22.78
N LEU A 163 -46.82 12.84 -22.87
CA LEU A 163 -47.36 11.89 -21.88
C LEU A 163 -46.71 10.48 -21.94
N THR A 164 -45.75 10.26 -22.84
CA THR A 164 -45.10 8.94 -22.99
C THR A 164 -43.96 8.70 -22.02
N LYS A 165 -43.59 9.69 -21.18
CA LYS A 165 -42.48 9.62 -20.22
C LYS A 165 -42.92 10.06 -18.83
N PHE A 166 -42.23 9.54 -17.83
CA PHE A 166 -42.53 9.79 -16.43
C PHE A 166 -41.26 10.30 -15.70
N MET A 167 -41.39 11.44 -15.01
CA MET A 167 -40.34 11.97 -14.15
C MET A 167 -40.32 11.19 -12.85
N CYS A 168 -39.37 10.24 -12.76
CA CYS A 168 -39.29 9.29 -11.67
C CYS A 168 -38.09 9.57 -10.75
N LYS A 169 -38.33 9.48 -9.43
CA LYS A 169 -37.30 9.44 -8.39
C LYS A 169 -37.20 8.02 -7.85
N TYR A 170 -36.04 7.41 -8.01
CA TYR A 170 -35.79 6.05 -7.57
C TYR A 170 -34.38 5.91 -7.01
N SER A 171 -34.17 4.90 -6.17
CA SER A 171 -32.87 4.53 -5.69
C SER A 171 -32.28 3.39 -6.53
N LYS A 172 -31.02 3.52 -6.91
CA LYS A 172 -30.29 2.48 -7.62
C LYS A 172 -29.09 2.08 -6.78
N MET A 173 -28.88 0.77 -6.62
CA MET A 173 -27.65 0.23 -6.07
C MET A 173 -26.46 0.56 -6.98
N ASP A 174 -25.39 1.07 -6.41
CA ASP A 174 -24.20 1.45 -7.14
C ASP A 174 -22.95 0.95 -6.39
N LEU A 175 -22.08 0.29 -7.13
CA LEU A 175 -20.76 -0.13 -6.66
C LEU A 175 -19.79 1.04 -6.53
N ASN A 176 -20.05 2.14 -7.23
CA ASN A 176 -19.18 3.31 -7.21
C ASN A 176 -19.46 4.17 -5.97
N ASN A 177 -18.96 3.72 -4.83
CA ASN A 177 -18.99 4.41 -3.55
C ASN A 177 -17.58 4.71 -3.05
N LYS A 178 -17.45 5.52 -2.02
CA LYS A 178 -16.16 5.95 -1.46
C LYS A 178 -15.29 4.77 -1.00
N TYR A 179 -15.89 3.73 -0.43
CA TYR A 179 -15.15 2.54 0.06
C TYR A 179 -14.50 1.79 -1.10
N ASN A 180 -15.25 1.47 -2.14
CA ASN A 180 -14.74 0.78 -3.31
C ASN A 180 -13.72 1.62 -4.09
N GLN A 181 -13.89 2.96 -4.11
CA GLN A 181 -12.91 3.87 -4.69
C GLN A 181 -11.58 3.85 -3.93
N ILE A 182 -11.60 3.85 -2.59
CA ILE A 182 -10.38 3.75 -1.75
C ILE A 182 -9.68 2.43 -2.02
N ILE A 183 -10.40 1.30 -2.02
CA ILE A 183 -9.83 -0.03 -2.31
C ILE A 183 -9.15 -0.02 -3.69
N LYS A 184 -9.82 0.50 -4.71
CA LYS A 184 -9.27 0.61 -6.07
C LYS A 184 -8.00 1.46 -6.12
N LEU A 185 -8.01 2.64 -5.49
CA LEU A 185 -6.86 3.53 -5.46
C LEU A 185 -5.67 2.91 -4.73
N THR A 186 -5.94 2.19 -3.63
CA THR A 186 -4.90 1.48 -2.88
C THR A 186 -4.28 0.38 -3.72
N LEU A 187 -5.09 -0.42 -4.44
CA LEU A 187 -4.57 -1.45 -5.36
C LEU A 187 -3.68 -0.85 -6.47
N ILE A 188 -4.09 0.28 -7.05
CA ILE A 188 -3.28 0.97 -8.06
C ILE A 188 -1.95 1.43 -7.48
N LYS A 189 -1.95 2.02 -6.27
CA LYS A 189 -0.71 2.43 -5.60
C LYS A 189 0.18 1.23 -5.27
N MET A 190 -0.39 0.15 -4.77
CA MET A 190 0.36 -1.07 -4.46
C MET A 190 0.95 -1.72 -5.71
N LYS A 191 0.23 -1.73 -6.83
CA LYS A 191 0.77 -2.19 -8.12
C LYS A 191 2.04 -1.43 -8.51
N ASN A 192 2.07 -0.11 -8.29
CA ASN A 192 3.24 0.72 -8.61
C ASN A 192 4.40 0.53 -7.61
N LEU A 193 4.11 0.10 -6.39
CA LEU A 193 5.11 -0.16 -5.35
C LEU A 193 5.65 -1.60 -5.42
N SER A 194 4.84 -2.54 -5.90
CA SER A 194 5.25 -3.93 -6.03
C SER A 194 6.30 -4.10 -7.12
N ARG A 195 7.30 -4.90 -6.82
CA ARG A 195 8.34 -5.33 -7.77
C ARG A 195 7.97 -6.63 -8.48
N ASN A 196 7.02 -7.37 -7.93
CA ASN A 196 6.45 -8.53 -8.58
C ASN A 196 5.37 -8.04 -9.55
N ASN A 197 5.44 -8.47 -10.81
CA ASN A 197 4.37 -8.21 -11.77
C ASN A 197 3.06 -8.80 -11.23
N ILE A 198 2.25 -7.93 -10.63
CA ILE A 198 0.87 -8.29 -10.25
C ILE A 198 0.05 -8.17 -11.55
N ASN A 199 -0.09 -9.27 -12.25
CA ASN A 199 -1.03 -9.41 -13.36
C ASN A 199 -2.45 -9.62 -12.86
#